data_b1f44fe824d4e3d04f5a8b8d84fe960c
#
_entry.id   b1f44fe824d4e3d04f5a8b8d84fe960c
#
_cell.length_a   1.000
_cell.length_b   1.000
_cell.length_c   1.000
_cell.angle_alpha   90.00
_cell.angle_beta   90.00
_cell.angle_gamma   90.00
#
_symmetry.space_group_name_H-M   'P 1'
#
loop_
_entity.id
_entity.type
_entity.pdbx_description
1 polymer ?
#
loop_
_entity_poly.entity_id
_entity_poly.type
_entity_poly.pdbx_seq_one_letter_code
_entity_poly.pdbx_strand_id
1 'polypeptide(L)'
;LQSGKVAEGDEIPYSKFEVKEKEYAEMDVEKYAKAVSIEAIKTYGYDVAVEMTDEEFLFQLQTDVTGKFYTYLKTGTLTSTENTFQMALAMAKGRVEDKFKNMHRSIPNGVVGFVNILDVYEYLGTANITVQNQFGFQYLKDFMGFNTVFLLSDSEIPRGKVIATPVDNIVLYYVDPSDSDFARAGLSYTVSGETNLIGFHTQGNYSTAVSEAFAIMGMVLFAEYLDAISVITFGSSQTLGDLTVQSAAGSSSGTTKVTVSPEKGNAGNVYKYKVASSETTVEYGQNVKNWSAWDGKSDITATTGQTITVVECDSTYKALSAGHATVTAKA
;
A
#
# COMPACT_ATOMS: atom_id res chain seq x y z
N LEU A 1 -7.33 32.07 -20.90
CA LEU A 1 -6.87 33.30 -21.55
C LEU A 1 -7.73 33.58 -22.76
N GLN A 2 -8.22 34.82 -22.89
CA GLN A 2 -8.85 35.28 -24.13
C GLN A 2 -7.75 35.56 -25.16
N SER A 3 -8.13 35.49 -26.45
CA SER A 3 -7.17 35.69 -27.54
C SER A 3 -6.59 37.12 -27.50
N GLY A 4 -5.27 37.25 -27.54
CA GLY A 4 -4.57 38.52 -27.65
C GLY A 4 -4.39 39.00 -29.11
N LYS A 5 -4.96 38.29 -30.10
CA LYS A 5 -4.94 38.73 -31.51
C LYS A 5 -6.10 39.67 -31.74
N VAL A 6 -5.86 40.95 -31.60
CA VAL A 6 -6.79 42.04 -31.90
C VAL A 6 -6.29 42.84 -33.08
N ALA A 7 -7.17 43.44 -33.84
CA ALA A 7 -6.78 44.31 -34.96
C ALA A 7 -6.19 45.62 -34.43
N GLU A 8 -5.51 46.36 -35.30
CA GLU A 8 -4.95 47.65 -34.95
C GLU A 8 -6.06 48.65 -34.55
N GLY A 9 -5.97 49.17 -33.32
CA GLY A 9 -6.96 50.11 -32.76
C GLY A 9 -8.10 49.46 -31.98
N ASP A 10 -8.21 48.12 -31.94
CA ASP A 10 -9.24 47.43 -31.17
C ASP A 10 -8.82 47.26 -29.67
N GLU A 11 -9.83 47.22 -28.80
CA GLU A 11 -9.61 46.95 -27.37
C GLU A 11 -9.13 45.54 -27.11
N ILE A 12 -8.06 45.40 -26.30
CA ILE A 12 -7.54 44.11 -25.85
C ILE A 12 -8.49 43.51 -24.81
N PRO A 13 -9.09 42.32 -25.03
CA PRO A 13 -10.01 41.72 -24.09
C PRO A 13 -9.29 41.26 -22.82
N TYR A 14 -9.85 41.64 -21.67
CA TYR A 14 -9.33 41.20 -20.37
C TYR A 14 -9.66 39.74 -20.11
N SER A 15 -8.64 38.97 -19.73
CA SER A 15 -8.82 37.60 -19.20
C SER A 15 -9.17 37.68 -17.72
N LYS A 16 -10.33 37.13 -17.36
CA LYS A 16 -10.74 37.04 -15.95
C LYS A 16 -10.19 35.74 -15.35
N PHE A 17 -9.53 35.87 -14.21
CA PHE A 17 -9.07 34.73 -13.40
C PHE A 17 -9.87 34.72 -12.11
N GLU A 18 -10.43 33.56 -11.77
CA GLU A 18 -11.09 33.34 -10.49
C GLU A 18 -10.16 32.59 -9.58
N VAL A 19 -9.92 33.12 -8.40
CA VAL A 19 -9.22 32.42 -7.32
C VAL A 19 -10.25 31.52 -6.63
N LYS A 20 -10.03 30.22 -6.68
CA LYS A 20 -10.84 29.27 -5.89
C LYS A 20 -10.27 29.24 -4.48
N GLU A 21 -11.10 29.52 -3.49
CA GLU A 21 -10.78 29.24 -2.10
C GLU A 21 -10.65 27.72 -1.91
N LYS A 22 -9.63 27.33 -1.15
CA LYS A 22 -9.49 25.95 -0.66
C LYS A 22 -10.09 25.90 0.74
N GLU A 23 -11.04 25.00 0.92
CA GLU A 23 -11.53 24.67 2.25
C GLU A 23 -10.49 23.78 2.94
N TYR A 24 -10.09 24.18 4.15
CA TYR A 24 -9.22 23.38 5.00
C TYR A 24 -10.08 22.61 6.00
N ALA A 25 -9.67 21.37 6.31
CA ALA A 25 -10.31 20.62 7.38
C ALA A 25 -10.10 21.33 8.73
N GLU A 26 -11.08 21.27 9.60
CA GLU A 26 -10.93 21.74 10.98
C GLU A 26 -9.85 20.94 11.69
N MET A 27 -9.07 21.61 12.52
CA MET A 27 -8.01 20.99 13.30
C MET A 27 -8.57 20.60 14.67
N ASP A 28 -8.69 19.31 14.92
CA ASP A 28 -9.05 18.77 16.21
C ASP A 28 -7.81 18.64 17.11
N VAL A 29 -7.95 19.01 18.39
CA VAL A 29 -6.93 18.76 19.41
C VAL A 29 -7.27 17.47 20.13
N GLU A 30 -6.44 16.48 19.96
CA GLU A 30 -6.53 15.20 20.67
C GLU A 30 -5.82 15.32 22.02
N LYS A 31 -6.41 14.73 23.04
CA LYS A 31 -5.98 14.80 24.42
C LYS A 31 -5.84 13.40 24.97
N TYR A 32 -4.71 13.13 25.55
CA TYR A 32 -4.39 11.81 26.11
C TYR A 32 -3.96 11.96 27.57
N ALA A 33 -4.25 10.98 28.38
CA ALA A 33 -3.82 10.94 29.77
C ALA A 33 -3.45 9.52 30.20
N LYS A 34 -2.44 9.44 31.06
CA LYS A 34 -1.99 8.20 31.71
C LYS A 34 -1.84 8.49 33.21
N ALA A 35 -2.16 7.53 34.06
CA ALA A 35 -1.96 7.63 35.50
C ALA A 35 -1.27 6.36 36.04
N VAL A 36 -0.33 6.54 36.96
CA VAL A 36 0.40 5.47 37.64
C VAL A 36 0.16 5.60 39.13
N SER A 37 -0.36 4.53 39.77
CA SER A 37 -0.69 4.53 41.19
C SER A 37 0.55 4.39 42.08
N ILE A 38 0.45 4.88 43.32
CA ILE A 38 1.51 4.77 44.32
C ILE A 38 1.84 3.30 44.64
N GLU A 39 0.87 2.39 44.54
CA GLU A 39 1.03 0.96 44.73
C GLU A 39 1.93 0.36 43.63
N ALA A 40 1.73 0.79 42.37
CA ALA A 40 2.57 0.36 41.26
C ALA A 40 4.00 0.87 41.43
N ILE A 41 4.17 2.14 41.82
CA ILE A 41 5.51 2.70 42.09
C ILE A 41 6.21 1.97 43.23
N LYS A 42 5.47 1.61 44.29
CA LYS A 42 6.01 0.84 45.42
C LYS A 42 6.41 -0.58 45.01
N THR A 43 5.66 -1.20 44.10
CA THR A 43 5.87 -2.59 43.70
C THR A 43 7.00 -2.73 42.69
N TYR A 44 7.07 -1.84 41.71
CA TYR A 44 7.98 -1.96 40.57
C TYR A 44 9.13 -0.93 40.57
N GLY A 45 9.08 0.08 41.46
CA GLY A 45 10.01 1.20 41.46
C GLY A 45 9.59 2.33 40.51
N TYR A 46 10.16 3.52 40.72
CA TYR A 46 9.84 4.72 39.91
C TYR A 46 10.21 4.53 38.44
N ASP A 47 11.42 4.05 38.17
CA ASP A 47 11.95 3.93 36.81
C ASP A 47 11.07 3.04 35.93
N VAL A 48 10.60 1.89 36.47
CA VAL A 48 9.76 0.96 35.72
C VAL A 48 8.30 1.45 35.65
N ALA A 49 7.76 1.93 36.75
CA ALA A 49 6.34 2.27 36.84
C ALA A 49 6.01 3.62 36.16
N VAL A 50 6.93 4.56 36.15
CA VAL A 50 6.72 5.93 35.62
C VAL A 50 7.53 6.16 34.36
N GLU A 51 8.87 6.14 34.43
CA GLU A 51 9.71 6.53 33.27
C GLU A 51 9.52 5.60 32.07
N MET A 52 9.64 4.28 32.23
CA MET A 52 9.42 3.36 31.11
C MET A 52 8.02 3.44 30.52
N THR A 53 7.01 3.69 31.36
CA THR A 53 5.66 3.84 30.86
C THR A 53 5.38 5.22 30.25
N ASP A 54 6.12 6.27 30.62
CA ASP A 54 6.10 7.57 29.94
C ASP A 54 6.76 7.47 28.57
N GLU A 55 7.91 6.80 28.47
CA GLU A 55 8.58 6.53 27.18
C GLU A 55 7.67 5.76 26.21
N GLU A 56 7.03 4.69 26.69
CA GLU A 56 6.09 3.90 25.89
C GLU A 56 4.86 4.73 25.49
N PHE A 57 4.35 5.58 26.37
CA PHE A 57 3.23 6.47 26.06
C PHE A 57 3.59 7.47 24.95
N LEU A 58 4.75 8.09 25.02
CA LEU A 58 5.26 8.99 23.98
C LEU A 58 5.53 8.25 22.68
N PHE A 59 6.10 7.04 22.74
CA PHE A 59 6.33 6.21 21.57
C PHE A 59 5.01 5.87 20.84
N GLN A 60 3.97 5.52 21.58
CA GLN A 60 2.65 5.24 20.99
C GLN A 60 2.05 6.48 20.31
N LEU A 61 2.19 7.66 20.92
CA LEU A 61 1.73 8.92 20.32
C LEU A 61 2.51 9.25 19.04
N GLN A 62 3.81 9.06 19.01
CA GLN A 62 4.64 9.26 17.81
C GLN A 62 4.25 8.26 16.70
N THR A 63 3.96 7.03 17.07
CA THR A 63 3.47 6.00 16.14
C THR A 63 2.11 6.39 15.55
N ASP A 64 1.23 6.99 16.33
CA ASP A 64 -0.07 7.50 15.86
C ASP A 64 0.09 8.62 14.83
N VAL A 65 1.01 9.56 15.06
CA VAL A 65 1.35 10.62 14.09
C VAL A 65 1.75 10.03 12.74
N THR A 66 2.68 9.08 12.75
CA THR A 66 3.14 8.42 11.52
C THR A 66 2.04 7.62 10.85
N GLY A 67 1.22 6.91 11.65
CA GLY A 67 0.07 6.16 11.17
C GLY A 67 -0.97 7.04 10.46
N LYS A 68 -1.26 8.22 11.01
CA LYS A 68 -2.15 9.23 10.38
C LYS A 68 -1.57 9.69 9.04
N PHE A 69 -0.26 9.96 8.97
CA PHE A 69 0.40 10.35 7.73
C PHE A 69 0.27 9.28 6.65
N TYR A 70 0.59 8.02 6.96
CA TYR A 70 0.45 6.93 5.98
C TYR A 70 -1.00 6.63 5.61
N THR A 71 -1.93 6.82 6.54
CA THR A 71 -3.36 6.71 6.23
C THR A 71 -3.80 7.79 5.25
N TYR A 72 -3.32 9.01 5.44
CA TYR A 72 -3.60 10.12 4.53
C TYR A 72 -3.01 9.87 3.12
N LEU A 73 -1.79 9.38 3.01
CA LEU A 73 -1.15 9.02 1.73
C LEU A 73 -1.99 8.02 0.92
N LYS A 74 -2.67 7.09 1.59
CA LYS A 74 -3.53 6.09 0.94
C LYS A 74 -4.78 6.68 0.28
N THR A 75 -5.13 7.94 0.56
CA THR A 75 -6.28 8.63 -0.05
C THR A 75 -6.00 9.19 -1.44
N GLY A 76 -4.77 9.05 -1.94
CA GLY A 76 -4.39 9.50 -3.27
C GLY A 76 -5.28 8.96 -4.37
N THR A 77 -5.54 9.80 -5.37
CA THR A 77 -6.56 9.53 -6.41
C THR A 77 -5.98 9.05 -7.74
N LEU A 78 -4.65 9.15 -7.95
CA LEU A 78 -4.01 8.59 -9.14
C LEU A 78 -3.77 7.09 -8.96
N THR A 79 -4.75 6.28 -9.33
CA THR A 79 -4.70 4.84 -9.10
C THR A 79 -4.49 4.05 -10.40
N SER A 80 -3.75 2.95 -10.32
CA SER A 80 -3.73 1.88 -11.35
C SER A 80 -3.31 0.55 -10.72
N THR A 81 -3.44 -0.52 -11.51
CA THR A 81 -2.97 -1.84 -11.15
C THR A 81 -1.94 -2.29 -12.18
N GLU A 82 -0.80 -2.77 -11.70
CA GLU A 82 0.33 -3.19 -12.52
C GLU A 82 0.71 -4.65 -12.20
N ASN A 83 1.40 -5.29 -13.13
CA ASN A 83 1.72 -6.71 -12.98
C ASN A 83 2.95 -6.97 -12.09
N THR A 84 3.86 -6.00 -11.96
CA THR A 84 5.12 -6.17 -11.25
C THR A 84 5.43 -4.95 -10.39
N PHE A 85 6.23 -5.16 -9.33
CA PHE A 85 6.74 -4.09 -8.47
C PHE A 85 7.48 -3.01 -9.27
N GLN A 86 8.34 -3.41 -10.21
CA GLN A 86 9.10 -2.47 -11.04
C GLN A 86 8.18 -1.59 -11.88
N MET A 87 7.14 -2.17 -12.49
CA MET A 87 6.15 -1.41 -13.26
C MET A 87 5.34 -0.47 -12.36
N ALA A 88 4.96 -0.95 -11.16
CA ALA A 88 4.23 -0.13 -10.21
C ALA A 88 5.03 1.10 -9.76
N LEU A 89 6.33 0.95 -9.49
CA LEU A 89 7.21 2.08 -9.20
C LEU A 89 7.28 3.05 -10.37
N ALA A 90 7.52 2.55 -11.58
CA ALA A 90 7.60 3.38 -12.78
C ALA A 90 6.29 4.15 -13.04
N MET A 91 5.14 3.48 -12.90
CA MET A 91 3.83 4.09 -13.08
C MET A 91 3.46 5.04 -11.95
N ALA A 92 3.82 4.75 -10.71
CA ALA A 92 3.60 5.65 -9.59
C ALA A 92 4.26 7.00 -9.82
N LYS A 93 5.54 7.01 -10.19
CA LYS A 93 6.27 8.23 -10.55
C LYS A 93 5.74 8.88 -11.82
N GLY A 94 5.58 8.08 -12.89
CA GLY A 94 5.18 8.56 -14.20
C GLY A 94 3.83 9.29 -14.19
N ARG A 95 2.84 8.78 -13.43
CA ARG A 95 1.53 9.43 -13.29
C ARG A 95 1.62 10.76 -12.56
N VAL A 96 2.44 10.87 -11.53
CA VAL A 96 2.69 12.15 -10.84
C VAL A 96 3.34 13.16 -11.81
N GLU A 97 4.38 12.76 -12.54
CA GLU A 97 5.05 13.62 -13.50
C GLU A 97 4.13 14.04 -14.65
N ASP A 98 3.36 13.12 -15.20
CA ASP A 98 2.38 13.39 -16.27
C ASP A 98 1.34 14.40 -15.81
N LYS A 99 0.81 14.24 -14.58
CA LYS A 99 -0.13 15.19 -13.99
C LYS A 99 0.44 16.61 -13.95
N PHE A 100 1.69 16.78 -13.50
CA PHE A 100 2.33 18.09 -13.43
C PHE A 100 2.64 18.66 -14.82
N LYS A 101 3.08 17.84 -15.76
CA LYS A 101 3.26 18.26 -17.17
C LYS A 101 1.96 18.74 -17.79
N ASN A 102 0.85 18.04 -17.55
CA ASN A 102 -0.47 18.45 -18.04
C ASN A 102 -0.95 19.78 -17.42
N MET A 103 -0.52 20.09 -16.21
CA MET A 103 -0.74 21.38 -15.56
C MET A 103 0.25 22.47 -16.01
N HIS A 104 1.21 22.15 -16.88
CA HIS A 104 2.33 23.03 -17.24
C HIS A 104 3.15 23.50 -16.03
N ARG A 105 3.34 22.63 -15.06
CA ARG A 105 4.12 22.86 -13.84
C ARG A 105 5.30 21.90 -13.76
N SER A 106 6.35 22.35 -13.06
CA SER A 106 7.51 21.50 -12.71
C SER A 106 7.36 20.96 -11.29
N ILE A 107 8.06 19.86 -11.02
CA ILE A 107 8.23 19.29 -9.68
C ILE A 107 9.65 19.65 -9.22
N PRO A 108 9.85 20.72 -8.42
CA PRO A 108 11.18 21.27 -8.16
C PRO A 108 12.07 20.31 -7.35
N ASN A 109 11.50 19.65 -6.34
CA ASN A 109 12.23 18.79 -5.39
C ASN A 109 12.07 17.30 -5.65
N GLY A 110 11.50 16.95 -6.81
CA GLY A 110 11.32 15.57 -7.26
C GLY A 110 10.18 14.81 -6.56
N VAL A 111 10.20 13.50 -6.72
CA VAL A 111 9.14 12.60 -6.25
C VAL A 111 9.71 11.64 -5.21
N VAL A 112 8.98 11.44 -4.12
CA VAL A 112 9.26 10.41 -3.12
C VAL A 112 8.31 9.23 -3.27
N GLY A 113 8.81 8.04 -2.97
CA GLY A 113 8.04 6.80 -2.98
C GLY A 113 7.92 6.19 -1.60
N PHE A 114 6.83 5.46 -1.37
CA PHE A 114 6.57 4.70 -0.15
C PHE A 114 6.18 3.29 -0.54
N VAL A 115 6.86 2.29 -0.02
CA VAL A 115 6.71 0.88 -0.40
C VAL A 115 6.82 -0.03 0.81
N ASN A 116 6.23 -1.22 0.70
CA ASN A 116 6.42 -2.26 1.69
C ASN A 116 7.87 -2.81 1.60
N ILE A 117 8.53 -2.94 2.74
CA ILE A 117 9.90 -3.41 2.83
C ILE A 117 10.09 -4.83 2.27
N LEU A 118 9.10 -5.72 2.46
CA LEU A 118 9.16 -7.09 1.97
C LEU A 118 9.08 -7.15 0.44
N ASP A 119 8.30 -6.26 -0.19
CA ASP A 119 8.21 -6.17 -1.64
C ASP A 119 9.54 -5.73 -2.27
N VAL A 120 10.25 -4.82 -1.59
CA VAL A 120 11.59 -4.39 -2.00
C VAL A 120 12.59 -5.53 -1.88
N TYR A 121 12.63 -6.24 -0.75
CA TYR A 121 13.54 -7.36 -0.57
C TYR A 121 13.24 -8.52 -1.53
N GLU A 122 11.97 -8.80 -1.81
CA GLU A 122 11.57 -9.79 -2.82
C GLU A 122 12.07 -9.40 -4.21
N TYR A 123 11.91 -8.11 -4.59
CA TYR A 123 12.38 -7.59 -5.86
C TYR A 123 13.91 -7.60 -5.98
N LEU A 124 14.60 -7.17 -4.93
CA LEU A 124 16.06 -7.13 -4.91
C LEU A 124 16.66 -8.54 -4.86
N GLY A 125 16.00 -9.49 -4.19
CA GLY A 125 16.47 -10.87 -4.06
C GLY A 125 17.87 -10.92 -3.48
N THR A 126 18.83 -11.41 -4.29
CA THR A 126 20.26 -11.45 -3.95
C THR A 126 21.05 -10.23 -4.44
N ALA A 127 20.37 -9.19 -4.96
CA ALA A 127 21.04 -7.99 -5.45
C ALA A 127 21.74 -7.25 -4.30
N ASN A 128 22.98 -6.84 -4.54
CA ASN A 128 23.83 -6.19 -3.54
C ASN A 128 23.52 -4.67 -3.51
N ILE A 129 22.31 -4.31 -3.06
CA ILE A 129 21.87 -2.92 -2.91
C ILE A 129 21.86 -2.56 -1.44
N THR A 130 22.56 -1.48 -1.09
CA THR A 130 22.64 -1.01 0.29
C THR A 130 21.41 -0.19 0.64
N VAL A 131 20.62 -0.69 1.58
CA VAL A 131 19.53 0.06 2.22
C VAL A 131 20.15 1.04 3.21
N GLN A 132 19.78 2.30 3.11
CA GLN A 132 20.22 3.33 4.05
C GLN A 132 19.25 3.43 5.22
N ASN A 133 19.77 3.83 6.40
CA ASN A 133 18.98 4.01 7.61
C ASN A 133 19.29 5.39 8.22
N GLN A 134 18.25 6.17 8.48
CA GLN A 134 18.37 7.47 9.14
C GLN A 134 17.12 7.72 9.99
N PHE A 135 17.30 8.14 11.24
CA PHE A 135 16.20 8.39 12.20
C PHE A 135 15.22 7.21 12.34
N GLY A 136 15.73 5.97 12.27
CA GLY A 136 14.89 4.76 12.35
C GLY A 136 14.16 4.37 11.07
N PHE A 137 14.22 5.18 10.02
CA PHE A 137 13.62 4.86 8.72
C PHE A 137 14.63 4.23 7.78
N GLN A 138 14.22 3.14 7.13
CA GLN A 138 14.97 2.54 6.03
C GLN A 138 14.53 3.15 4.71
N TYR A 139 15.48 3.47 3.84
CA TYR A 139 15.19 4.07 2.54
C TYR A 139 16.22 3.73 1.47
N LEU A 140 15.81 3.87 0.21
CA LEU A 140 16.67 3.80 -0.96
C LEU A 140 16.75 5.19 -1.59
N LYS A 141 17.96 5.71 -1.76
CA LYS A 141 18.20 7.00 -2.41
C LYS A 141 18.42 6.80 -3.90
N ASP A 142 17.93 7.73 -4.71
CA ASP A 142 18.08 7.74 -6.18
C ASP A 142 17.65 6.42 -6.85
N PHE A 143 16.65 5.73 -6.26
CA PHE A 143 16.21 4.43 -6.75
C PHE A 143 15.10 4.60 -7.81
N MET A 144 15.33 4.04 -9.01
CA MET A 144 14.41 4.11 -10.15
C MET A 144 13.91 5.52 -10.48
N GLY A 145 14.77 6.52 -10.26
CA GLY A 145 14.48 7.93 -10.52
C GLY A 145 13.65 8.64 -9.45
N PHE A 146 13.32 8.00 -8.34
CA PHE A 146 12.82 8.65 -7.13
C PHE A 146 13.97 9.29 -6.37
N ASN A 147 13.75 10.44 -5.76
CA ASN A 147 14.73 11.05 -4.86
C ASN A 147 14.97 10.13 -3.64
N THR A 148 13.90 9.62 -3.09
CA THR A 148 13.93 8.71 -1.95
C THR A 148 12.74 7.75 -2.04
N VAL A 149 12.96 6.48 -1.73
CA VAL A 149 11.91 5.48 -1.54
C VAL A 149 12.00 5.00 -0.09
N PHE A 150 10.96 5.27 0.69
CA PHE A 150 10.84 4.83 2.07
C PHE A 150 10.33 3.39 2.12
N LEU A 151 11.02 2.58 2.91
CA LEU A 151 10.70 1.17 3.13
C LEU A 151 9.92 1.06 4.45
N LEU A 152 8.69 0.63 4.36
CA LEU A 152 7.71 0.66 5.44
C LEU A 152 7.21 -0.74 5.80
N SER A 153 6.70 -0.88 7.01
CA SER A 153 6.12 -2.12 7.48
C SER A 153 4.75 -2.41 6.84
N ASP A 154 4.29 -3.64 6.97
CA ASP A 154 2.98 -4.05 6.45
C ASP A 154 1.80 -3.32 7.12
N SER A 155 1.97 -2.89 8.37
CA SER A 155 0.98 -2.08 9.10
C SER A 155 0.84 -0.67 8.52
N GLU A 156 1.91 -0.11 7.98
CA GLU A 156 1.95 1.24 7.39
C GLU A 156 1.51 1.22 5.93
N ILE A 157 2.18 0.43 5.10
CA ILE A 157 1.86 0.22 3.69
C ILE A 157 1.76 -1.29 3.43
N PRO A 158 0.57 -1.83 3.15
CA PRO A 158 0.41 -3.25 2.86
C PRO A 158 1.21 -3.66 1.61
N ARG A 159 1.62 -4.92 1.58
CA ARG A 159 2.26 -5.52 0.40
C ARG A 159 1.43 -5.31 -0.87
N GLY A 160 2.10 -5.24 -1.99
CA GLY A 160 1.46 -5.04 -3.28
C GLY A 160 1.01 -3.60 -3.54
N LYS A 161 1.50 -2.61 -2.78
CA LYS A 161 1.20 -1.19 -2.99
C LYS A 161 2.45 -0.34 -3.09
N VAL A 162 2.40 0.62 -4.01
CA VAL A 162 3.38 1.70 -4.15
C VAL A 162 2.64 3.02 -4.10
N ILE A 163 3.08 3.93 -3.23
CA ILE A 163 2.56 5.28 -3.17
C ILE A 163 3.66 6.24 -3.60
N ALA A 164 3.33 7.26 -4.39
CA ALA A 164 4.25 8.30 -4.78
C ALA A 164 3.60 9.68 -4.74
N THR A 165 4.39 10.67 -4.33
CA THR A 165 3.95 12.08 -4.28
C THR A 165 5.15 13.00 -4.50
N PRO A 166 4.96 14.23 -5.02
CA PRO A 166 6.01 15.25 -4.96
C PRO A 166 6.43 15.51 -3.51
N VAL A 167 7.70 15.81 -3.30
CA VAL A 167 8.26 16.06 -1.95
C VAL A 167 7.48 17.16 -1.21
N ASP A 168 7.14 18.24 -1.90
CA ASP A 168 6.50 19.42 -1.29
C ASP A 168 4.96 19.40 -1.38
N ASN A 169 4.38 18.27 -1.75
CA ASN A 169 2.93 18.20 -1.97
C ASN A 169 2.13 18.11 -0.67
N ILE A 170 2.72 17.58 0.39
CA ILE A 170 2.03 17.37 1.66
C ILE A 170 2.53 18.39 2.68
N VAL A 171 1.59 19.15 3.20
CA VAL A 171 1.81 20.17 4.21
C VAL A 171 1.15 19.70 5.51
N LEU A 172 1.87 19.78 6.59
CA LEU A 172 1.40 19.50 7.93
C LEU A 172 1.15 20.83 8.66
N TYR A 173 -0.09 21.06 9.07
CA TYR A 173 -0.44 22.08 10.03
C TYR A 173 -0.61 21.44 11.40
N TYR A 174 -0.10 22.05 12.44
CA TYR A 174 -0.20 21.52 13.80
C TYR A 174 -0.41 22.63 14.82
N VAL A 175 -0.95 22.26 15.96
CA VAL A 175 -1.05 23.13 17.14
C VAL A 175 0.30 23.12 17.84
N ASP A 176 0.90 24.29 18.05
CA ASP A 176 2.11 24.41 18.85
C ASP A 176 1.78 24.23 20.35
N PRO A 177 2.20 23.13 21.01
CA PRO A 177 1.90 22.92 22.41
C PRO A 177 2.62 23.91 23.34
N SER A 178 3.65 24.60 22.83
CA SER A 178 4.41 25.59 23.57
C SER A 178 3.85 27.00 23.44
N ASP A 179 2.69 27.18 22.80
CA ASP A 179 2.05 28.49 22.62
C ASP A 179 1.87 29.20 23.95
N SER A 180 2.24 30.49 23.95
CA SER A 180 2.15 31.36 25.12
C SER A 180 0.75 31.51 25.71
N ASP A 181 -0.30 31.34 24.90
CA ASP A 181 -1.69 31.42 25.35
C ASP A 181 -2.08 30.22 26.23
N PHE A 182 -1.52 29.03 25.95
CA PHE A 182 -1.67 27.89 26.84
C PHE A 182 -1.01 28.12 28.19
N ALA A 183 0.22 28.67 28.20
CA ALA A 183 0.91 29.00 29.45
C ALA A 183 0.17 30.08 30.27
N ARG A 184 -0.41 31.08 29.62
CA ARG A 184 -1.27 32.08 30.29
C ARG A 184 -2.54 31.50 30.88
N ALA A 185 -3.08 30.42 30.28
CA ALA A 185 -4.21 29.67 30.81
C ALA A 185 -3.81 28.69 31.94
N GLY A 186 -2.54 28.63 32.32
CA GLY A 186 -2.02 27.72 33.33
C GLY A 186 -1.73 26.31 32.78
N LEU A 187 -1.74 26.13 31.48
CA LEU A 187 -1.44 24.87 30.79
C LEU A 187 -0.03 24.97 30.20
N SER A 188 0.93 24.35 30.87
CA SER A 188 2.32 24.33 30.43
C SER A 188 2.72 22.94 29.97
N TYR A 189 3.10 22.83 28.71
CA TYR A 189 3.56 21.58 28.11
C TYR A 189 5.03 21.68 27.73
N THR A 190 5.75 20.58 27.92
CA THR A 190 7.07 20.37 27.30
C THR A 190 6.86 19.70 25.96
N VAL A 191 7.67 20.05 24.96
CA VAL A 191 7.63 19.43 23.66
C VAL A 191 8.57 18.24 23.59
N SER A 192 8.14 17.17 22.92
CA SER A 192 8.90 15.95 22.75
C SER A 192 9.43 15.84 21.32
N GLY A 193 10.74 15.63 21.20
CA GLY A 193 11.42 15.42 19.94
C GLY A 193 11.67 16.68 19.11
N GLU A 194 12.18 16.49 17.90
CA GLU A 194 12.56 17.58 16.99
C GLU A 194 11.36 18.27 16.30
N THR A 195 10.16 17.72 16.43
CA THR A 195 8.99 18.12 15.63
C THR A 195 8.01 19.03 16.35
N ASN A 196 8.11 19.21 17.64
CA ASN A 196 7.19 20.02 18.47
C ASN A 196 5.68 19.66 18.28
N LEU A 197 5.36 18.46 17.81
CA LEU A 197 3.99 18.06 17.50
C LEU A 197 3.21 17.59 18.74
N ILE A 198 3.91 17.13 19.77
CA ILE A 198 3.32 16.54 20.97
C ILE A 198 3.71 17.36 22.17
N GLY A 199 2.73 17.92 22.87
CA GLY A 199 2.92 18.54 24.16
C GLY A 199 2.75 17.53 25.27
N PHE A 200 3.68 17.51 26.24
CA PHE A 200 3.69 16.57 27.33
C PHE A 200 3.78 17.29 28.67
N HIS A 201 2.97 16.87 29.66
CA HIS A 201 2.97 17.43 31.01
C HIS A 201 2.78 16.33 32.04
N THR A 202 3.56 16.38 33.12
CA THR A 202 3.43 15.45 34.25
C THR A 202 3.13 16.19 35.54
N GLN A 203 2.27 15.62 36.36
CA GLN A 203 1.94 16.13 37.68
C GLN A 203 1.58 15.03 38.68
N GLY A 204 1.69 15.36 39.98
CA GLY A 204 1.15 14.48 41.04
C GLY A 204 -0.29 14.85 41.40
N ASN A 205 -1.15 13.86 41.49
CA ASN A 205 -2.51 14.03 41.99
C ASN A 205 -2.62 13.45 43.42
N TYR A 206 -2.64 14.32 44.41
CA TYR A 206 -2.68 13.90 45.83
C TYR A 206 -4.04 13.35 46.26
N SER A 207 -5.14 13.71 45.57
CA SER A 207 -6.48 13.22 45.93
C SER A 207 -6.67 11.74 45.60
N THR A 208 -5.97 11.25 44.59
CA THR A 208 -6.02 9.87 44.12
C THR A 208 -4.71 9.10 44.35
N ALA A 209 -3.67 9.78 44.85
CA ALA A 209 -2.32 9.24 45.06
C ALA A 209 -1.73 8.60 43.82
N VAL A 210 -1.79 9.32 42.69
CA VAL A 210 -1.26 8.88 41.40
C VAL A 210 -0.30 9.92 40.80
N SER A 211 0.64 9.44 39.98
CA SER A 211 1.39 10.27 39.05
C SER A 211 0.65 10.30 37.71
N GLU A 212 0.30 11.47 37.23
CA GLU A 212 -0.46 11.70 36.00
C GLU A 212 0.47 12.25 34.91
N ALA A 213 0.31 11.75 33.70
CA ALA A 213 0.93 12.30 32.50
C ALA A 213 -0.16 12.66 31.49
N PHE A 214 -0.09 13.84 30.93
CA PHE A 214 -1.02 14.37 29.95
C PHE A 214 -0.27 14.67 28.67
N ALA A 215 -0.88 14.36 27.53
CA ALA A 215 -0.38 14.77 26.24
C ALA A 215 -1.46 15.43 25.39
N ILE A 216 -1.06 16.40 24.61
CA ILE A 216 -1.89 17.04 23.59
C ILE A 216 -1.23 16.94 22.24
N MET A 217 -2.03 16.73 21.20
CA MET A 217 -1.61 16.68 19.81
C MET A 217 -2.74 17.21 18.95
N GLY A 218 -2.46 18.16 18.08
CA GLY A 218 -3.39 18.66 17.08
C GLY A 218 -2.67 18.75 15.73
N MET A 219 -3.14 18.01 14.73
CA MET A 219 -2.52 18.03 13.41
C MET A 219 -3.55 17.84 12.29
N VAL A 220 -3.31 18.53 11.19
CA VAL A 220 -4.04 18.35 9.93
C VAL A 220 -3.04 18.21 8.81
N LEU A 221 -3.20 17.14 8.02
CA LEU A 221 -2.46 16.92 6.79
C LEU A 221 -3.24 17.46 5.60
N PHE A 222 -2.56 18.16 4.76
CA PHE A 222 -3.12 18.76 3.58
C PHE A 222 -2.21 18.52 2.37
N ALA A 223 -2.79 18.09 1.25
CA ALA A 223 -2.07 18.01 -0.01
C ALA A 223 -2.43 19.21 -0.90
N GLU A 224 -1.42 19.92 -1.42
CA GLU A 224 -1.67 20.97 -2.41
C GLU A 224 -2.40 20.42 -3.64
N TYR A 225 -2.04 19.20 -4.02
CA TYR A 225 -2.63 18.46 -5.13
C TYR A 225 -2.94 17.04 -4.66
N LEU A 226 -4.13 16.80 -4.11
CA LEU A 226 -4.56 15.46 -3.70
C LEU A 226 -4.58 14.50 -4.90
N ASP A 227 -4.92 15.01 -6.06
CA ASP A 227 -4.90 14.32 -7.34
C ASP A 227 -3.49 14.15 -7.95
N ALA A 228 -2.44 14.48 -7.20
CA ALA A 228 -1.04 14.20 -7.51
C ALA A 228 -0.39 13.22 -6.51
N ILE A 229 -1.17 12.59 -5.65
CA ILE A 229 -0.75 11.42 -4.88
C ILE A 229 -1.16 10.18 -5.66
N SER A 230 -0.18 9.39 -6.04
CA SER A 230 -0.38 8.16 -6.80
C SER A 230 -0.37 6.95 -5.86
N VAL A 231 -1.39 6.08 -5.98
CA VAL A 231 -1.51 4.83 -5.23
C VAL A 231 -1.66 3.69 -6.24
N ILE A 232 -0.57 3.00 -6.49
CA ILE A 232 -0.50 1.92 -7.47
C ILE A 232 -0.53 0.58 -6.74
N THR A 233 -1.42 -0.30 -7.13
CA THR A 233 -1.40 -1.69 -6.68
C THR A 233 -0.63 -2.53 -7.69
N PHE A 234 0.11 -3.52 -7.21
CA PHE A 234 0.77 -4.50 -8.07
C PHE A 234 0.73 -5.87 -7.42
N GLY A 235 1.06 -6.88 -8.24
CA GLY A 235 1.04 -8.25 -7.72
C GLY A 235 -0.28 -8.45 -6.99
N SER A 236 -1.41 -8.10 -7.61
CA SER A 236 -2.66 -8.62 -7.09
C SER A 236 -2.37 -10.08 -6.82
N SER A 237 -2.72 -10.58 -5.66
CA SER A 237 -2.91 -12.01 -5.50
C SER A 237 -3.94 -12.36 -6.57
N GLN A 238 -3.45 -12.59 -7.79
CA GLN A 238 -4.29 -13.13 -8.82
C GLN A 238 -4.66 -14.48 -8.23
N THR A 239 -5.85 -14.55 -7.69
CA THR A 239 -6.42 -15.81 -7.26
C THR A 239 -6.48 -16.68 -8.49
N LEU A 240 -6.08 -17.94 -8.33
CA LEU A 240 -6.25 -18.91 -9.39
C LEU A 240 -7.72 -18.84 -9.86
N GLY A 241 -7.92 -18.62 -11.15
CA GLY A 241 -9.25 -18.62 -11.74
C GLY A 241 -9.87 -20.01 -11.69
N ASP A 242 -11.19 -20.09 -11.62
CA ASP A 242 -11.90 -21.35 -11.61
C ASP A 242 -12.22 -21.83 -13.04
N LEU A 243 -11.89 -23.08 -13.34
CA LEU A 243 -12.36 -23.80 -14.53
C LEU A 243 -13.40 -24.83 -14.13
N THR A 244 -14.56 -24.79 -14.76
CA THR A 244 -15.49 -25.90 -14.70
C THR A 244 -15.01 -27.01 -15.64
N VAL A 245 -14.56 -28.11 -15.09
CA VAL A 245 -14.10 -29.30 -15.84
C VAL A 245 -15.18 -30.40 -15.81
N GLN A 246 -15.49 -30.94 -16.95
CA GLN A 246 -16.40 -32.07 -17.05
C GLN A 246 -15.73 -33.24 -17.78
N SER A 247 -16.05 -34.45 -17.39
CA SER A 247 -15.53 -35.69 -17.95
C SER A 247 -16.67 -36.59 -18.38
N ALA A 248 -16.58 -37.10 -19.60
CA ALA A 248 -17.50 -38.09 -20.18
C ALA A 248 -16.71 -39.21 -20.85
N ALA A 249 -17.38 -40.32 -21.19
CA ALA A 249 -16.74 -41.44 -21.92
C ALA A 249 -16.13 -40.93 -23.24
N GLY A 250 -14.89 -41.30 -23.50
CA GLY A 250 -14.15 -40.94 -24.70
C GLY A 250 -14.57 -41.77 -25.93
N SER A 251 -13.86 -41.56 -27.03
CA SER A 251 -14.13 -42.25 -28.29
C SER A 251 -13.64 -43.72 -28.29
N SER A 252 -12.57 -44.02 -27.54
CA SER A 252 -11.94 -45.34 -27.45
C SER A 252 -11.94 -45.89 -26.02
N SER A 253 -11.88 -47.21 -25.85
CA SER A 253 -11.76 -47.83 -24.53
C SER A 253 -10.56 -47.28 -23.77
N GLY A 254 -10.74 -46.97 -22.46
CA GLY A 254 -9.71 -46.40 -21.60
C GLY A 254 -9.48 -44.87 -21.82
N THR A 255 -10.35 -44.19 -22.58
CA THR A 255 -10.23 -42.73 -22.77
C THR A 255 -11.43 -41.96 -22.22
N THR A 256 -11.18 -40.72 -21.83
CA THR A 256 -12.22 -39.79 -21.40
C THR A 256 -12.20 -38.55 -22.28
N LYS A 257 -13.39 -38.06 -22.61
CA LYS A 257 -13.57 -36.72 -23.23
C LYS A 257 -13.74 -35.69 -22.14
N VAL A 258 -12.84 -34.68 -22.16
CA VAL A 258 -12.85 -33.60 -21.19
C VAL A 258 -13.35 -32.31 -21.86
N THR A 259 -14.15 -31.54 -21.16
CA THR A 259 -14.58 -30.18 -21.56
C THR A 259 -14.29 -29.22 -20.43
N VAL A 260 -13.93 -28.00 -20.79
CA VAL A 260 -13.61 -26.92 -19.83
C VAL A 260 -14.39 -25.64 -20.17
N SER A 261 -14.80 -24.93 -19.16
CA SER A 261 -15.45 -23.62 -19.28
C SER A 261 -15.00 -22.72 -18.11
N PRO A 262 -14.75 -21.43 -18.33
CA PRO A 262 -14.72 -20.74 -19.63
C PRO A 262 -13.59 -21.26 -20.55
N GLU A 263 -13.67 -20.90 -21.83
CA GLU A 263 -12.55 -21.10 -22.76
C GLU A 263 -11.36 -20.23 -22.35
N LYS A 264 -10.17 -20.52 -22.95
CA LYS A 264 -8.93 -19.78 -22.64
C LYS A 264 -9.13 -18.27 -22.70
N GLY A 265 -8.71 -17.57 -21.66
CA GLY A 265 -8.82 -16.13 -21.57
C GLY A 265 -7.94 -15.40 -22.59
N ASN A 266 -6.90 -16.05 -23.11
CA ASN A 266 -6.03 -15.55 -24.16
C ASN A 266 -5.66 -16.66 -25.15
N ALA A 267 -5.62 -16.35 -26.44
CA ALA A 267 -5.26 -17.32 -27.49
C ALA A 267 -3.84 -17.88 -27.33
N GLY A 268 -2.92 -17.16 -26.68
CA GLY A 268 -1.56 -17.63 -26.38
C GLY A 268 -1.44 -18.57 -25.20
N ASN A 269 -2.51 -18.74 -24.40
CA ASN A 269 -2.51 -19.65 -23.26
C ASN A 269 -2.59 -21.10 -23.72
N VAL A 270 -2.10 -22.02 -22.90
CA VAL A 270 -2.10 -23.46 -23.17
C VAL A 270 -2.76 -24.21 -22.01
N TYR A 271 -3.35 -25.37 -22.33
CA TYR A 271 -3.84 -26.26 -21.30
C TYR A 271 -2.81 -27.31 -20.93
N LYS A 272 -2.71 -27.56 -19.65
CA LYS A 272 -1.96 -28.67 -19.06
C LYS A 272 -2.89 -29.48 -18.18
N TYR A 273 -2.62 -30.77 -18.05
CA TYR A 273 -3.43 -31.64 -17.17
C TYR A 273 -2.59 -32.64 -16.41
N LYS A 274 -3.15 -33.14 -15.32
CA LYS A 274 -2.62 -34.23 -14.52
C LYS A 274 -3.75 -35.15 -14.10
N VAL A 275 -3.54 -36.45 -14.23
CA VAL A 275 -4.46 -37.46 -13.72
C VAL A 275 -3.84 -38.10 -12.49
N ALA A 276 -4.62 -38.21 -11.41
CA ALA A 276 -4.18 -38.74 -10.13
C ALA A 276 -5.34 -39.46 -9.43
N SER A 277 -5.08 -40.16 -8.32
CA SER A 277 -6.12 -40.79 -7.49
C SER A 277 -6.98 -39.77 -6.73
N SER A 278 -6.50 -38.54 -6.58
CA SER A 278 -7.21 -37.41 -5.94
C SER A 278 -6.89 -36.10 -6.65
N GLU A 279 -7.62 -35.07 -6.33
CA GLU A 279 -7.38 -33.73 -6.82
C GLU A 279 -5.92 -33.30 -6.56
N THR A 280 -5.31 -32.62 -7.55
CA THR A 280 -4.02 -31.99 -7.40
C THR A 280 -4.25 -30.50 -7.16
N THR A 281 -3.91 -29.99 -5.98
CA THR A 281 -3.97 -28.56 -5.65
C THR A 281 -3.03 -27.78 -6.55
N VAL A 282 -3.51 -26.65 -7.05
CA VAL A 282 -2.78 -25.71 -7.91
C VAL A 282 -2.87 -24.31 -7.32
N GLU A 283 -1.76 -23.58 -7.32
CA GLU A 283 -1.72 -22.19 -6.91
C GLU A 283 -1.54 -21.29 -8.15
N TYR A 284 -2.03 -20.04 -8.06
CA TYR A 284 -1.81 -19.06 -9.12
C TYR A 284 -0.29 -18.86 -9.36
N GLY A 285 0.12 -18.82 -10.61
CA GLY A 285 1.53 -18.65 -10.98
C GLY A 285 2.39 -19.91 -10.79
N GLN A 286 1.84 -21.03 -10.28
CA GLN A 286 2.56 -22.29 -10.17
C GLN A 286 3.06 -22.76 -11.54
N ASN A 287 4.33 -23.18 -11.61
CA ASN A 287 4.89 -23.70 -12.84
C ASN A 287 4.42 -25.14 -13.10
N VAL A 288 3.63 -25.32 -14.16
CA VAL A 288 3.07 -26.62 -14.57
C VAL A 288 3.71 -27.16 -15.86
N LYS A 289 4.91 -26.70 -16.22
CA LYS A 289 5.64 -27.11 -17.44
C LYS A 289 5.73 -28.64 -17.59
N ASN A 290 5.94 -29.34 -16.49
CA ASN A 290 6.13 -30.79 -16.46
C ASN A 290 4.81 -31.61 -16.53
N TRP A 291 3.64 -30.94 -16.53
CA TRP A 291 2.35 -31.58 -16.69
C TRP A 291 2.11 -31.94 -18.17
N SER A 292 1.23 -32.91 -18.43
CA SER A 292 0.89 -33.31 -19.78
C SER A 292 0.23 -32.15 -20.55
N ALA A 293 0.61 -31.97 -21.80
CA ALA A 293 -0.02 -30.95 -22.65
C ALA A 293 -1.36 -31.49 -23.18
N TRP A 294 -2.35 -30.60 -23.34
CA TRP A 294 -3.64 -30.89 -23.90
C TRP A 294 -4.10 -29.78 -24.84
N ASP A 295 -4.66 -30.18 -25.96
CA ASP A 295 -5.13 -29.25 -27.00
C ASP A 295 -6.53 -28.66 -26.72
N GLY A 296 -7.19 -29.11 -25.64
CA GLY A 296 -8.54 -28.71 -25.28
C GLY A 296 -9.64 -29.48 -26.00
N LYS A 297 -9.29 -30.50 -26.82
CA LYS A 297 -10.26 -31.23 -27.67
C LYS A 297 -10.07 -32.75 -27.69
N SER A 298 -8.82 -33.19 -27.72
CA SER A 298 -8.48 -34.63 -27.82
C SER A 298 -8.87 -35.40 -26.57
N ASP A 299 -9.28 -36.65 -26.73
CA ASP A 299 -9.55 -37.55 -25.61
C ASP A 299 -8.27 -37.80 -24.81
N ILE A 300 -8.42 -37.98 -23.51
CA ILE A 300 -7.32 -38.20 -22.58
C ILE A 300 -7.38 -39.64 -22.06
N THR A 301 -6.25 -40.35 -22.07
CA THR A 301 -6.16 -41.68 -21.46
C THR A 301 -6.22 -41.57 -19.95
N ALA A 302 -7.24 -42.18 -19.34
CA ALA A 302 -7.43 -42.18 -17.90
C ALA A 302 -8.39 -43.31 -17.50
N THR A 303 -8.36 -43.68 -16.21
CA THR A 303 -9.22 -44.73 -15.67
C THR A 303 -10.39 -44.13 -14.91
N THR A 304 -11.59 -44.68 -15.09
CA THR A 304 -12.78 -44.24 -14.34
C THR A 304 -12.53 -44.26 -12.83
N GLY A 305 -12.94 -43.20 -12.16
CA GLY A 305 -12.74 -42.98 -10.72
C GLY A 305 -11.46 -42.21 -10.34
N GLN A 306 -10.52 -42.04 -11.27
CA GLN A 306 -9.41 -41.09 -11.07
C GLN A 306 -9.91 -39.65 -11.12
N THR A 307 -9.10 -38.71 -10.67
CA THR A 307 -9.36 -37.26 -10.79
C THR A 307 -8.43 -36.66 -11.85
N ILE A 308 -9.02 -35.94 -12.80
CA ILE A 308 -8.27 -35.12 -13.73
C ILE A 308 -8.30 -33.67 -13.27
N THR A 309 -7.13 -33.05 -13.13
CA THR A 309 -6.99 -31.62 -12.88
C THR A 309 -6.49 -30.95 -14.16
N VAL A 310 -7.20 -29.96 -14.66
CA VAL A 310 -6.85 -29.19 -15.86
C VAL A 310 -6.48 -27.79 -15.43
N VAL A 311 -5.41 -27.26 -16.02
CA VAL A 311 -4.86 -25.93 -15.75
C VAL A 311 -4.73 -25.17 -17.07
N GLU A 312 -5.29 -23.97 -17.11
CA GLU A 312 -4.91 -22.98 -18.12
C GLU A 312 -3.67 -22.27 -17.63
N CYS A 313 -2.64 -22.17 -18.44
CA CYS A 313 -1.39 -21.48 -18.11
C CYS A 313 -0.93 -20.58 -19.26
N ASP A 314 -0.10 -19.59 -18.92
CA ASP A 314 0.51 -18.69 -19.88
C ASP A 314 1.57 -19.40 -20.74
N SER A 315 2.20 -18.66 -21.69
CA SER A 315 3.26 -19.16 -22.56
C SER A 315 4.53 -19.60 -21.80
N THR A 316 4.68 -19.20 -20.52
CA THR A 316 5.78 -19.60 -19.62
C THR A 316 5.39 -20.76 -18.69
N TYR A 317 4.21 -21.34 -18.90
CA TYR A 317 3.61 -22.42 -18.11
C TYR A 317 3.27 -22.09 -16.67
N LYS A 318 2.94 -20.83 -16.39
CA LYS A 318 2.44 -20.43 -15.08
C LYS A 318 0.92 -20.52 -15.04
N ALA A 319 0.39 -21.18 -14.01
CA ALA A 319 -1.04 -21.42 -13.83
C ALA A 319 -1.82 -20.12 -13.67
N LEU A 320 -2.89 -19.96 -14.45
CA LEU A 320 -3.80 -18.83 -14.43
C LEU A 320 -5.17 -19.23 -13.88
N SER A 321 -5.66 -20.40 -14.27
CA SER A 321 -6.92 -20.99 -13.81
C SER A 321 -6.82 -22.51 -13.75
N ALA A 322 -7.59 -23.13 -12.88
CA ALA A 322 -7.62 -24.59 -12.73
C ALA A 322 -9.00 -25.11 -12.36
N GLY A 323 -9.23 -26.36 -12.66
CA GLY A 323 -10.42 -27.10 -12.27
C GLY A 323 -10.19 -28.59 -12.33
N HIS A 324 -11.09 -29.36 -11.75
CA HIS A 324 -10.97 -30.82 -11.72
C HIS A 324 -12.30 -31.50 -11.95
N ALA A 325 -12.23 -32.74 -12.35
CA ALA A 325 -13.39 -33.63 -12.47
C ALA A 325 -13.02 -35.10 -12.18
N THR A 326 -13.99 -35.86 -11.69
CA THR A 326 -13.83 -37.29 -11.61
C THR A 326 -13.94 -37.89 -13.02
N VAL A 327 -12.98 -38.72 -13.39
CA VAL A 327 -12.88 -39.30 -14.71
C VAL A 327 -14.01 -40.34 -14.93
N THR A 328 -14.68 -40.19 -16.07
CA THR A 328 -15.56 -41.19 -16.65
C THR A 328 -14.92 -41.66 -17.96
N ALA A 329 -14.23 -42.81 -17.95
CA ALA A 329 -13.62 -43.37 -19.14
C ALA A 329 -14.57 -44.32 -19.84
N LYS A 330 -14.40 -44.49 -21.17
CA LYS A 330 -15.11 -45.49 -21.94
C LYS A 330 -14.61 -46.87 -21.52
N ALA A 331 -15.54 -47.79 -21.26
CA ALA A 331 -15.25 -49.17 -20.94
C ALA A 331 -14.63 -49.93 -22.13
#